data_d7e92596a0653771d9947e1e68df77e4
#
_entry.id   d7e92596a0653771d9947e1e68df77e4
#
_cell.length_a   1.000
_cell.length_b   1.000
_cell.length_c   1.000
_cell.angle_alpha   90.00
_cell.angle_beta   90.00
_cell.angle_gamma   90.00
#
_symmetry.space_group_name_H-M   'P 1'
#
loop_
_entity.id
_entity.type
_entity.pdbx_description
1 polymer ?
#
loop_
_entity_poly.entity_id
_entity_poly.type
_entity_poly.pdbx_seq_one_letter_code
_entity_poly.pdbx_strand_id
1 'polypeptide(L)'
;MEISKSTLGGFSMAKSKPSPEFKIMLCQKYIQGEGSSISLAKDYGIGHTALQGWIKKYREHGENCFYSKPGNTHYKKELKIKCVEEVLLKGYSVDDVVAKYNISDRYVLRSWILKYNANMELKAYDPKREVYMAEARRKTILEERREIVEYCIAHDNDYKSTAAHFDVSYNQV
;
A
#
# COMPACT_ATOMS: atom_id res chain seq x y z
N MET A 1 24.84 29.96 19.72
CA MET A 1 25.37 29.57 18.42
C MET A 1 24.21 29.52 17.46
N GLU A 2 23.99 30.62 16.73
CA GLU A 2 22.89 30.78 15.79
C GLU A 2 23.21 30.03 14.49
N ILE A 3 22.35 29.11 14.07
CA ILE A 3 22.46 28.48 12.77
C ILE A 3 21.64 29.30 11.79
N SER A 4 22.40 30.00 10.96
CA SER A 4 21.96 30.87 9.84
C SER A 4 20.98 30.14 8.92
N LYS A 5 19.84 30.83 8.67
CA LYS A 5 18.90 30.48 7.58
C LYS A 5 19.54 30.86 6.25
N SER A 6 20.06 29.89 5.52
CA SER A 6 20.41 30.07 4.11
C SER A 6 19.21 29.78 3.22
N THR A 7 18.64 30.84 2.66
CA THR A 7 17.73 30.84 1.52
C THR A 7 18.52 30.42 0.27
N LEU A 8 18.25 29.25 -0.26
CA LEU A 8 18.70 28.84 -1.59
C LEU A 8 17.55 28.20 -2.38
N GLY A 9 17.38 28.75 -3.57
CA GLY A 9 16.44 28.56 -4.65
C GLY A 9 15.65 27.24 -4.74
N GLY A 10 14.40 27.42 -5.13
CA GLY A 10 13.32 26.45 -5.23
C GLY A 10 13.56 25.19 -6.03
N PHE A 11 14.25 24.23 -5.43
CA PHE A 11 14.04 22.82 -5.75
C PHE A 11 13.13 22.25 -4.68
N SER A 12 11.86 21.99 -5.02
CA SER A 12 10.96 21.23 -4.19
C SER A 12 11.46 19.78 -4.14
N MET A 13 12.39 19.51 -3.23
CA MET A 13 12.75 18.15 -2.89
C MET A 13 11.50 17.45 -2.37
N ALA A 14 11.07 16.37 -3.01
CA ALA A 14 10.00 15.55 -2.51
C ALA A 14 10.32 15.18 -1.06
N LYS A 15 9.47 15.61 -0.11
CA LYS A 15 9.67 15.34 1.31
C LYS A 15 9.78 13.83 1.51
N SER A 16 10.93 13.36 1.96
CA SER A 16 11.13 11.94 2.27
C SER A 16 10.05 11.48 3.26
N LYS A 17 9.58 10.25 3.09
CA LYS A 17 8.57 9.68 4.01
C LYS A 17 9.18 9.62 5.42
N PRO A 18 8.46 10.07 6.47
CA PRO A 18 8.94 10.00 7.85
C PRO A 18 9.30 8.56 8.25
N SER A 19 10.46 8.39 8.89
CA SER A 19 10.89 7.07 9.35
C SER A 19 9.99 6.51 10.45
N PRO A 20 9.98 5.18 10.68
CA PRO A 20 9.26 4.56 11.79
C PRO A 20 9.64 5.17 13.15
N GLU A 21 10.92 5.33 13.39
CA GLU A 21 11.49 5.86 14.64
C GLU A 21 11.01 7.28 14.91
N PHE A 22 10.97 8.12 13.87
CA PHE A 22 10.47 9.49 13.96
C PHE A 22 8.98 9.52 14.35
N LYS A 23 8.17 8.63 13.77
CA LYS A 23 6.74 8.52 14.11
C LYS A 23 6.54 8.05 15.55
N ILE A 24 7.33 7.07 15.99
CA ILE A 24 7.31 6.54 17.36
C ILE A 24 7.65 7.65 18.35
N MET A 25 8.75 8.36 18.12
CA MET A 25 9.17 9.49 18.97
C MET A 25 8.06 10.52 19.15
N LEU A 26 7.40 10.94 18.07
CA LEU A 26 6.31 11.91 18.15
C LEU A 26 5.07 11.39 18.88
N CYS A 27 4.74 10.12 18.71
CA CYS A 27 3.64 9.49 19.44
C CYS A 27 3.96 9.42 20.94
N GLN A 28 5.18 9.06 21.30
CA GLN A 28 5.63 9.01 22.69
C GLN A 28 5.60 10.40 23.35
N LYS A 29 6.13 11.43 22.68
CA LYS A 29 6.05 12.83 23.16
C LYS A 29 4.61 13.27 23.43
N TYR A 30 3.70 12.94 22.54
CA TYR A 30 2.27 13.25 22.72
C TYR A 30 1.68 12.52 23.94
N ILE A 31 2.00 11.23 24.12
CA ILE A 31 1.48 10.42 25.24
C ILE A 31 2.06 10.88 26.58
N GLN A 32 3.33 11.31 26.59
CA GLN A 32 4.00 11.86 27.78
C GLN A 32 3.53 13.27 28.13
N GLY A 33 2.68 13.89 27.29
CA GLY A 33 2.16 15.24 27.53
C GLY A 33 3.12 16.36 27.20
N GLU A 34 4.20 16.08 26.43
CA GLU A 34 5.19 17.10 26.04
C GLU A 34 4.66 18.12 25.01
N GLY A 35 3.43 17.94 24.54
CA GLY A 35 2.76 18.87 23.64
C GLY A 35 1.44 18.35 23.09
N SER A 36 0.62 19.28 22.59
CA SER A 36 -0.60 18.91 21.87
C SER A 36 -0.26 18.36 20.49
N SER A 37 -1.18 17.60 19.89
CA SER A 37 -0.99 17.11 18.50
C SER A 37 -0.83 18.24 17.49
N ILE A 38 -1.42 19.41 17.75
CA ILE A 38 -1.30 20.61 16.90
C ILE A 38 0.10 21.22 17.07
N SER A 39 0.55 21.42 18.30
CA SER A 39 1.86 21.99 18.62
C SER A 39 2.98 21.11 18.05
N LEU A 40 2.98 19.81 18.37
CA LEU A 40 3.98 18.88 17.87
C LEU A 40 4.00 18.81 16.32
N ALA A 41 2.82 18.80 15.68
CA ALA A 41 2.75 18.81 14.22
C ALA A 41 3.40 20.06 13.62
N LYS A 42 3.18 21.22 14.22
CA LYS A 42 3.76 22.50 13.79
C LYS A 42 5.28 22.51 14.02
N ASP A 43 5.74 22.12 15.21
CA ASP A 43 7.15 22.16 15.61
C ASP A 43 8.01 21.24 14.73
N TYR A 44 7.47 20.09 14.34
CA TYR A 44 8.17 19.12 13.50
C TYR A 44 7.82 19.19 12.00
N GLY A 45 7.04 20.19 11.57
CA GLY A 45 6.74 20.47 10.16
C GLY A 45 5.94 19.35 9.46
N ILE A 46 5.08 18.63 10.20
CA ILE A 46 4.22 17.56 9.67
C ILE A 46 2.75 17.97 9.67
N GLY A 47 1.95 17.29 8.84
CA GLY A 47 0.51 17.53 8.84
C GLY A 47 -0.15 17.03 10.13
N HIS A 48 -0.97 17.86 10.77
CA HIS A 48 -1.70 17.54 12.00
C HIS A 48 -2.53 16.23 11.85
N THR A 49 -3.25 16.08 10.73
CA THR A 49 -4.05 14.87 10.45
C THR A 49 -3.18 13.61 10.37
N ALA A 50 -1.96 13.73 9.81
CA ALA A 50 -1.04 12.60 9.74
C ALA A 50 -0.59 12.19 11.15
N LEU A 51 -0.22 13.14 12.01
CA LEU A 51 0.16 12.86 13.39
C LEU A 51 -1.00 12.23 14.18
N GLN A 52 -2.21 12.74 14.04
CA GLN A 52 -3.39 12.13 14.67
C GLN A 52 -3.60 10.67 14.25
N GLY A 53 -3.44 10.37 12.95
CA GLY A 53 -3.51 9.00 12.44
C GLY A 53 -2.41 8.10 13.03
N TRP A 54 -1.20 8.62 13.22
CA TRP A 54 -0.11 7.88 13.86
C TRP A 54 -0.40 7.62 15.34
N ILE A 55 -0.88 8.61 16.09
CA ILE A 55 -1.25 8.46 17.50
C ILE A 55 -2.33 7.39 17.68
N LYS A 56 -3.38 7.41 16.83
CA LYS A 56 -4.43 6.39 16.87
C LYS A 56 -3.87 4.97 16.66
N LYS A 57 -3.05 4.77 15.61
CA LYS A 57 -2.41 3.48 15.34
C LYS A 57 -1.46 3.05 16.44
N TYR A 58 -0.68 3.97 16.98
CA TYR A 58 0.26 3.70 18.07
C TYR A 58 -0.45 3.24 19.35
N ARG A 59 -1.60 3.85 19.68
CA ARG A 59 -2.40 3.44 20.83
C ARG A 59 -2.97 2.02 20.71
N GLU A 60 -3.35 1.62 19.48
CA GLU A 60 -3.94 0.30 19.22
C GLU A 60 -2.89 -0.81 19.09
N HIS A 61 -1.73 -0.52 18.52
CA HIS A 61 -0.77 -1.54 18.09
C HIS A 61 0.66 -1.33 18.58
N GLY A 62 0.93 -0.25 19.31
CA GLY A 62 2.28 0.10 19.74
C GLY A 62 3.22 0.44 18.58
N GLU A 63 4.50 0.31 18.80
CA GLU A 63 5.56 0.69 17.86
C GLU A 63 5.55 -0.12 16.56
N ASN A 64 5.17 -1.39 16.65
CA ASN A 64 5.20 -2.34 15.55
C ASN A 64 4.33 -1.93 14.34
N CYS A 65 3.33 -1.05 14.55
CA CYS A 65 2.46 -0.58 13.46
C CYS A 65 3.19 0.25 12.41
N PHE A 66 4.36 0.80 12.70
CA PHE A 66 5.10 1.67 11.81
C PHE A 66 6.18 0.95 10.99
N TYR A 67 6.57 -0.25 11.41
CA TYR A 67 7.53 -1.05 10.66
C TYR A 67 6.84 -1.71 9.48
N SER A 68 7.37 -1.47 8.28
CA SER A 68 6.82 -2.02 7.04
C SER A 68 6.97 -3.53 7.01
N LYS A 69 5.87 -4.22 6.74
CA LYS A 69 5.94 -5.62 6.30
C LYS A 69 6.43 -5.66 4.85
N PRO A 70 7.32 -6.58 4.48
CA PRO A 70 7.72 -6.71 3.08
C PRO A 70 6.51 -7.09 2.21
N GLY A 71 6.32 -6.33 1.13
CA GLY A 71 5.24 -6.55 0.16
C GLY A 71 3.92 -5.86 0.48
N ASN A 72 2.93 -6.09 -0.38
CA ASN A 72 1.58 -5.55 -0.22
C ASN A 72 0.83 -6.29 0.89
N THR A 73 0.14 -5.55 1.74
CA THR A 73 -0.70 -6.15 2.78
C THR A 73 -1.95 -6.78 2.15
N HIS A 74 -2.14 -8.06 2.38
CA HIS A 74 -3.32 -8.80 1.94
C HIS A 74 -4.38 -8.80 3.03
N TYR A 75 -5.61 -8.47 2.66
CA TYR A 75 -6.75 -8.46 3.56
C TYR A 75 -7.76 -9.54 3.12
N LYS A 76 -8.17 -10.39 4.06
CA LYS A 76 -9.21 -11.40 3.83
C LYS A 76 -10.55 -10.72 3.54
N LYS A 77 -11.43 -11.42 2.80
CA LYS A 77 -12.77 -10.94 2.43
C LYS A 77 -13.60 -10.56 3.67
N GLU A 78 -13.59 -11.43 4.68
CA GLU A 78 -14.33 -11.26 5.93
C GLU A 78 -13.90 -10.00 6.67
N LEU A 79 -12.59 -9.73 6.71
CA LEU A 79 -12.08 -8.50 7.32
C LEU A 79 -12.54 -7.25 6.57
N LYS A 80 -12.53 -7.28 5.24
CA LYS A 80 -12.99 -6.15 4.42
C LYS A 80 -14.46 -5.83 4.69
N ILE A 81 -15.32 -6.86 4.69
CA ILE A 81 -16.75 -6.72 4.98
C ILE A 81 -16.94 -6.16 6.40
N LYS A 82 -16.28 -6.75 7.39
CA LYS A 82 -16.36 -6.29 8.78
C LYS A 82 -15.97 -4.82 8.95
N CYS A 83 -14.89 -4.39 8.31
CA CYS A 83 -14.46 -3.00 8.36
C CYS A 83 -15.47 -2.04 7.72
N VAL A 84 -16.06 -2.44 6.58
CA VAL A 84 -17.10 -1.64 5.91
C VAL A 84 -18.35 -1.54 6.75
N GLU A 85 -18.82 -2.62 7.34
CA GLU A 85 -19.98 -2.66 8.22
C GLU A 85 -19.77 -1.82 9.49
N GLU A 86 -18.57 -1.82 10.06
CA GLU A 86 -18.28 -0.96 11.21
C GLU A 86 -18.41 0.53 10.87
N VAL A 87 -18.02 0.94 9.66
CA VAL A 87 -18.22 2.32 9.21
C VAL A 87 -19.68 2.61 8.90
N LEU A 88 -20.33 1.76 8.08
CA LEU A 88 -21.66 2.05 7.53
C LEU A 88 -22.79 1.77 8.53
N LEU A 89 -22.69 0.71 9.33
CA LEU A 89 -23.77 0.26 10.22
C LEU A 89 -23.56 0.70 11.66
N LYS A 90 -22.31 0.76 12.13
CA LYS A 90 -22.01 1.13 13.52
C LYS A 90 -21.57 2.59 13.69
N GLY A 91 -21.38 3.34 12.59
CA GLY A 91 -21.05 4.76 12.61
C GLY A 91 -19.61 5.10 13.04
N TYR A 92 -18.70 4.12 13.07
CA TYR A 92 -17.28 4.40 13.35
C TYR A 92 -16.65 5.24 12.24
N SER A 93 -15.74 6.14 12.59
CA SER A 93 -15.00 6.90 11.58
C SER A 93 -14.07 5.99 10.77
N VAL A 94 -13.86 6.33 9.51
CA VAL A 94 -12.88 5.61 8.65
C VAL A 94 -11.51 5.54 9.32
N ASP A 95 -11.07 6.63 9.95
CA ASP A 95 -9.75 6.70 10.59
C ASP A 95 -9.65 5.79 11.84
N ASP A 96 -10.73 5.63 12.61
CA ASP A 96 -10.77 4.73 13.76
C ASP A 96 -10.71 3.26 13.32
N VAL A 97 -11.47 2.90 12.28
CA VAL A 97 -11.44 1.54 11.72
C VAL A 97 -10.07 1.22 11.10
N VAL A 98 -9.47 2.19 10.39
CA VAL A 98 -8.10 2.06 9.83
C VAL A 98 -7.09 1.85 10.95
N ALA A 99 -7.19 2.57 12.07
CA ALA A 99 -6.33 2.38 13.22
C ALA A 99 -6.57 1.01 13.86
N LYS A 100 -7.81 0.68 14.21
CA LYS A 100 -8.22 -0.56 14.90
C LYS A 100 -7.74 -1.84 14.18
N TYR A 101 -7.88 -1.89 12.86
CA TYR A 101 -7.51 -3.07 12.07
C TYR A 101 -6.13 -2.97 11.39
N ASN A 102 -5.35 -1.95 11.74
CA ASN A 102 -4.05 -1.67 11.14
C ASN A 102 -4.06 -1.71 9.61
N ILE A 103 -5.08 -1.10 9.00
CA ILE A 103 -5.19 -0.98 7.55
C ILE A 103 -4.09 -0.03 7.07
N SER A 104 -3.45 -0.35 5.95
CA SER A 104 -2.30 0.41 5.43
C SER A 104 -2.62 1.87 5.20
N ASP A 105 -3.79 2.18 4.63
CA ASP A 105 -4.21 3.53 4.31
C ASP A 105 -5.74 3.69 4.34
N ARG A 106 -6.22 4.90 4.62
CA ARG A 106 -7.64 5.28 4.59
C ARG A 106 -8.29 5.10 3.21
N TYR A 107 -7.51 5.28 2.13
CA TYR A 107 -8.00 5.09 0.76
C TYR A 107 -8.33 3.63 0.48
N VAL A 108 -7.62 2.70 1.09
CA VAL A 108 -7.90 1.26 0.98
C VAL A 108 -9.30 0.96 1.52
N LEU A 109 -9.63 1.42 2.74
CA LEU A 109 -10.96 1.22 3.33
C LEU A 109 -12.04 1.95 2.52
N ARG A 110 -11.80 3.18 2.09
CA ARG A 110 -12.74 3.93 1.23
C ARG A 110 -13.03 3.21 -0.07
N SER A 111 -12.02 2.59 -0.70
CA SER A 111 -12.23 1.79 -1.92
C SER A 111 -13.12 0.56 -1.66
N TRP A 112 -13.03 -0.05 -0.48
CA TRP A 112 -13.91 -1.16 -0.09
C TRP A 112 -15.34 -0.68 0.11
N ILE A 113 -15.54 0.46 0.79
CA ILE A 113 -16.86 1.07 0.98
C ILE A 113 -17.52 1.39 -0.36
N LEU A 114 -16.79 1.99 -1.32
CA LEU A 114 -17.31 2.28 -2.65
C LEU A 114 -17.74 1.01 -3.39
N LYS A 115 -16.93 -0.04 -3.35
CA LYS A 115 -17.26 -1.33 -3.97
C LYS A 115 -18.47 -1.99 -3.30
N TYR A 116 -18.55 -1.96 -1.98
CA TYR A 116 -19.67 -2.50 -1.23
C TYR A 116 -20.97 -1.79 -1.57
N ASN A 117 -20.99 -0.45 -1.62
CA ASN A 117 -22.14 0.36 -2.00
C ASN A 117 -22.57 0.15 -3.46
N ALA A 118 -21.62 -0.21 -4.33
CA ALA A 118 -21.91 -0.56 -5.73
C ALA A 118 -22.31 -2.04 -5.91
N ASN A 119 -22.59 -2.77 -4.83
CA ASN A 119 -22.89 -4.21 -4.83
C ASN A 119 -21.78 -5.08 -5.51
N MET A 120 -20.55 -4.58 -5.54
CA MET A 120 -19.41 -5.32 -6.06
C MET A 120 -18.83 -6.24 -5.01
N GLU A 121 -18.45 -7.46 -5.42
CA GLU A 121 -17.80 -8.39 -4.49
C GLU A 121 -16.45 -7.89 -3.98
N LEU A 122 -16.27 -7.91 -2.65
CA LEU A 122 -14.99 -7.64 -2.00
C LEU A 122 -14.13 -8.91 -1.99
N LYS A 123 -13.55 -9.26 -3.13
CA LYS A 123 -12.70 -10.45 -3.27
C LYS A 123 -11.48 -10.37 -2.35
N ALA A 124 -11.06 -11.49 -1.76
CA ALA A 124 -9.71 -11.63 -1.23
C ALA A 124 -8.71 -11.46 -2.40
N TYR A 125 -7.55 -10.89 -2.12
CA TYR A 125 -6.48 -10.91 -3.12
C TYR A 125 -5.97 -12.35 -3.21
N ASP A 126 -6.29 -12.98 -4.32
CA ASP A 126 -5.69 -14.24 -4.72
C ASP A 126 -4.62 -13.91 -5.78
N PRO A 127 -3.34 -13.92 -5.43
CA PRO A 127 -2.31 -13.83 -6.44
C PRO A 127 -2.43 -15.10 -7.27
N LYS A 128 -2.90 -14.97 -8.51
CA LYS A 128 -2.81 -16.06 -9.48
C LYS A 128 -1.33 -16.32 -9.77
N ARG A 129 -0.67 -16.99 -8.82
CA ARG A 129 0.76 -17.32 -8.87
C ARG A 129 1.11 -18.13 -10.13
N GLU A 130 0.17 -18.95 -10.58
CA GLU A 130 0.35 -19.82 -11.74
C GLU A 130 0.65 -19.06 -13.04
N VAL A 131 0.15 -17.83 -13.19
CA VAL A 131 0.41 -17.03 -14.41
C VAL A 131 1.74 -16.26 -14.33
N TYR A 132 2.26 -15.98 -13.14
CA TYR A 132 3.45 -15.15 -12.93
C TYR A 132 4.67 -15.89 -12.40
N MET A 133 4.48 -17.08 -11.87
CA MET A 133 5.53 -18.00 -11.49
C MET A 133 5.61 -19.14 -12.49
N ALA A 134 5.62 -18.83 -13.77
CA ALA A 134 6.23 -19.76 -14.68
C ALA A 134 7.66 -19.95 -14.17
N GLU A 135 8.06 -21.16 -13.90
CA GLU A 135 9.46 -21.58 -13.72
C GLU A 135 10.32 -21.15 -14.91
N ALA A 136 9.71 -20.55 -15.89
CA ALA A 136 10.14 -20.16 -17.20
C ALA A 136 10.84 -18.79 -17.21
N ARG A 137 11.92 -18.65 -16.46
CA ARG A 137 13.01 -17.79 -16.86
C ARG A 137 14.03 -18.57 -17.71
N ARG A 138 13.55 -19.57 -18.47
CA ARG A 138 14.47 -20.23 -19.40
C ARG A 138 14.90 -19.20 -20.46
N LYS A 139 16.19 -19.22 -20.78
CA LYS A 139 16.72 -18.37 -21.84
C LYS A 139 16.25 -18.92 -23.18
N THR A 140 15.55 -18.12 -23.96
CA THR A 140 15.19 -18.42 -25.35
C THR A 140 16.28 -17.94 -26.29
N ILE A 141 16.61 -18.73 -27.32
CA ILE A 141 17.50 -18.32 -28.42
C ILE A 141 16.74 -17.46 -29.42
N LEU A 142 17.48 -16.81 -30.35
CA LEU A 142 16.88 -15.86 -31.30
C LEU A 142 15.87 -16.54 -32.24
N GLU A 143 16.17 -17.71 -32.69
CA GLU A 143 15.33 -18.52 -33.59
C GLU A 143 14.01 -18.87 -32.91
N GLU A 144 14.05 -19.34 -31.70
CA GLU A 144 12.90 -19.66 -30.91
C GLU A 144 12.01 -18.42 -30.64
N ARG A 145 12.60 -17.26 -30.38
CA ARG A 145 11.82 -16.01 -30.22
C ARG A 145 11.04 -15.65 -31.49
N ARG A 146 11.63 -15.91 -32.67
CA ARG A 146 10.91 -15.70 -33.94
C ARG A 146 9.72 -16.64 -34.06
N GLU A 147 9.90 -17.92 -33.77
CA GLU A 147 8.83 -18.92 -33.79
C GLU A 147 7.69 -18.53 -32.83
N ILE A 148 8.03 -18.09 -31.60
CA ILE A 148 7.05 -17.63 -30.62
C ILE A 148 6.24 -16.45 -31.16
N VAL A 149 6.90 -15.46 -31.75
CA VAL A 149 6.24 -14.27 -32.32
C VAL A 149 5.37 -14.64 -33.52
N GLU A 150 5.87 -15.44 -34.44
CA GLU A 150 5.11 -15.89 -35.62
C GLU A 150 3.89 -16.71 -35.21
N TYR A 151 4.04 -17.61 -34.25
CA TYR A 151 2.92 -18.36 -33.69
C TYR A 151 1.89 -17.45 -33.03
N CYS A 152 2.34 -16.48 -32.22
CA CYS A 152 1.42 -15.53 -31.56
C CYS A 152 0.62 -14.71 -32.54
N ILE A 153 1.27 -14.19 -33.61
CA ILE A 153 0.59 -13.45 -34.67
C ILE A 153 -0.42 -14.33 -35.42
N ALA A 154 -0.05 -15.58 -35.73
CA ALA A 154 -0.94 -16.53 -36.40
C ALA A 154 -2.17 -16.94 -35.57
N HIS A 155 -2.12 -16.73 -34.24
CA HIS A 155 -3.20 -17.06 -33.30
C HIS A 155 -3.82 -15.79 -32.67
N ASP A 156 -4.08 -14.77 -33.47
CA ASP A 156 -4.79 -13.53 -33.07
C ASP A 156 -4.17 -12.80 -31.88
N ASN A 157 -2.85 -12.87 -31.73
CA ASN A 157 -2.10 -12.29 -30.61
C ASN A 157 -2.55 -12.85 -29.23
N ASP A 158 -2.90 -14.13 -29.16
CA ASP A 158 -3.18 -14.79 -27.90
C ASP A 158 -1.87 -15.10 -27.15
N TYR A 159 -1.35 -14.11 -26.43
CA TYR A 159 -0.12 -14.22 -25.62
C TYR A 159 -0.20 -15.32 -24.56
N LYS A 160 -1.40 -15.60 -24.05
CA LYS A 160 -1.57 -16.59 -22.98
C LYS A 160 -1.42 -18.01 -23.49
N SER A 161 -2.10 -18.34 -24.58
CA SER A 161 -1.99 -19.65 -25.23
C SER A 161 -0.58 -19.85 -25.79
N THR A 162 0.02 -18.80 -26.40
CA THR A 162 1.38 -18.83 -26.91
C THR A 162 2.40 -19.10 -25.80
N ALA A 163 2.29 -18.42 -24.67
CA ALA A 163 3.17 -18.63 -23.51
C ALA A 163 3.09 -20.07 -22.98
N ALA A 164 1.87 -20.64 -22.91
CA ALA A 164 1.65 -22.01 -22.50
C ALA A 164 2.19 -23.02 -23.52
N HIS A 165 2.04 -22.73 -24.83
CA HIS A 165 2.49 -23.63 -25.90
C HIS A 165 4.01 -23.79 -25.94
N PHE A 166 4.75 -22.68 -25.73
CA PHE A 166 6.21 -22.67 -25.78
C PHE A 166 6.88 -22.81 -24.40
N ASP A 167 6.11 -23.00 -23.34
CA ASP A 167 6.60 -23.04 -21.95
C ASP A 167 7.50 -21.84 -21.62
N VAL A 168 7.02 -20.64 -21.95
CA VAL A 168 7.67 -19.37 -21.67
C VAL A 168 6.77 -18.50 -20.81
N SER A 169 7.35 -17.48 -20.15
CA SER A 169 6.52 -16.53 -19.40
C SER A 169 5.76 -15.62 -20.36
N TYR A 170 4.58 -15.15 -19.94
CA TYR A 170 3.77 -14.18 -20.68
C TYR A 170 4.57 -12.94 -21.16
N ASN A 171 5.54 -12.53 -20.36
CA ASN A 171 6.40 -11.37 -20.69
C ASN A 171 7.53 -11.69 -21.70
N GLN A 172 7.68 -12.95 -22.09
CA GLN A 172 8.68 -13.39 -23.08
C GLN A 172 8.08 -13.59 -24.49
N VAL A 173 6.75 -13.59 -24.60
CA VAL A 173 6.03 -13.53 -25.85
C VAL A 173 5.91 -12.11 -26.37
#